data_f41a9b4854800a1c8d2c03fcca0bc033
#
_entry.id   f41a9b4854800a1c8d2c03fcca0bc033
#
_cell.length_a   1.000
_cell.length_b   1.000
_cell.length_c   1.000
_cell.angle_alpha   90.00
_cell.angle_beta   90.00
_cell.angle_gamma   90.00
#
_symmetry.space_group_name_H-M   'P 1'
#
loop_
_entity.id
_entity.type
_entity.pdbx_description
1 polymer ?
#
loop_
_entity_poly.entity_id
_entity_poly.type
_entity_poly.pdbx_seq_one_letter_code
_entity_poly.pdbx_strand_id
1 'polypeptide(L)'
;TATTAGMAATQTCASATARPRALEQYRAARARYRQAKATLKAAERQVTPVDAFGNRKPRLRGWQHLITLPLCIAASIVLICIAPAGPVKAACAIYGASAILLFGNSALLHVVPWRSAKVTRVLCGIDYSNIFLIIAGTNTPVLFALSPSIRWPYLTVIWAAALVGTVMHIVWLRAPNWAFTVVYVVLGLAPVTLLPALWTAPAVGPAATVLIACGGAAYIAGATCFAIRKPNPIPGWFEFHEVFHMGTVIGYTCHVVAIYLVVCAL
;
A
#
# COMPACT_ATOMS: atom_id res chain seq x y z
N THR A 1 -50.00 56.80 -23.79
CA THR A 1 -50.18 55.43 -23.21
C THR A 1 -49.84 54.28 -24.19
N ALA A 2 -49.37 54.58 -25.43
CA ALA A 2 -49.04 53.54 -26.42
C ALA A 2 -47.53 53.20 -26.52
N THR A 3 -46.67 53.95 -25.84
CA THR A 3 -45.19 53.79 -25.97
C THR A 3 -44.58 52.86 -24.97
N THR A 4 -45.22 52.56 -23.86
CA THR A 4 -44.62 51.65 -22.80
C THR A 4 -44.89 50.15 -23.03
N ALA A 5 -45.97 49.81 -23.79
CA ALA A 5 -46.25 48.39 -24.09
C ALA A 5 -45.33 47.79 -25.17
N GLY A 6 -44.80 48.60 -26.09
CA GLY A 6 -43.88 48.14 -27.14
C GLY A 6 -42.48 47.79 -26.66
N MET A 7 -41.99 48.48 -25.62
CA MET A 7 -40.65 48.19 -25.05
C MET A 7 -40.63 46.92 -24.18
N ALA A 8 -41.71 46.59 -23.51
CA ALA A 8 -41.79 45.36 -22.70
C ALA A 8 -41.87 44.08 -23.56
N ALA A 9 -42.59 44.15 -24.71
CA ALA A 9 -42.72 43.02 -25.61
C ALA A 9 -41.39 42.68 -26.36
N THR A 10 -40.59 43.70 -26.68
CA THR A 10 -39.26 43.50 -27.33
C THR A 10 -38.21 42.94 -26.36
N GLN A 11 -38.27 43.30 -25.08
CA GLN A 11 -37.35 42.75 -24.06
C GLN A 11 -37.67 41.29 -23.73
N THR A 12 -38.92 40.89 -23.68
CA THR A 12 -39.33 39.49 -23.42
C THR A 12 -38.99 38.57 -24.61
N CYS A 13 -39.07 39.03 -25.84
CA CYS A 13 -38.73 38.26 -27.03
C CYS A 13 -37.20 38.06 -27.17
N ALA A 14 -36.38 39.05 -26.83
CA ALA A 14 -34.92 38.93 -26.82
C ALA A 14 -34.43 37.96 -25.73
N SER A 15 -35.07 37.91 -24.58
CA SER A 15 -34.71 36.96 -23.50
C SER A 15 -35.09 35.51 -23.79
N ALA A 16 -36.18 35.29 -24.53
CA ALA A 16 -36.65 33.96 -24.91
C ALA A 16 -35.75 33.26 -25.94
N THR A 17 -35.10 34.04 -26.83
CA THR A 17 -34.15 33.50 -27.81
C THR A 17 -32.71 33.40 -27.30
N ALA A 18 -32.33 34.12 -26.25
CA ALA A 18 -31.02 34.12 -25.65
C ALA A 18 -30.75 32.80 -24.84
N ARG A 19 -31.75 32.30 -24.12
CA ARG A 19 -31.65 31.06 -23.34
C ARG A 19 -31.33 29.81 -24.18
N PRO A 20 -31.96 29.52 -25.30
CA PRO A 20 -31.59 28.37 -26.15
C PRO A 20 -30.16 28.47 -26.68
N ARG A 21 -29.73 29.66 -27.15
CA ARG A 21 -28.36 29.89 -27.64
C ARG A 21 -27.32 29.70 -26.56
N ALA A 22 -27.54 30.19 -25.34
CA ALA A 22 -26.64 29.99 -24.20
C ALA A 22 -26.52 28.49 -23.82
N LEU A 23 -27.65 27.75 -23.87
CA LEU A 23 -27.65 26.31 -23.60
C LEU A 23 -26.90 25.52 -24.68
N GLU A 24 -27.04 25.89 -25.94
CA GLU A 24 -26.26 25.29 -27.05
C GLU A 24 -24.76 25.58 -26.91
N GLN A 25 -24.39 26.80 -26.59
CA GLN A 25 -23.00 27.19 -26.33
C GLN A 25 -22.42 26.40 -25.14
N TYR A 26 -23.16 26.24 -24.05
CA TYR A 26 -22.76 25.41 -22.91
C TYR A 26 -22.58 23.94 -23.30
N ARG A 27 -23.51 23.37 -24.07
CA ARG A 27 -23.43 21.99 -24.56
C ARG A 27 -22.19 21.79 -25.45
N ALA A 28 -21.93 22.73 -26.36
CA ALA A 28 -20.76 22.71 -27.23
C ALA A 28 -19.44 22.84 -26.45
N ALA A 29 -19.39 23.76 -25.48
CA ALA A 29 -18.23 23.90 -24.61
C ALA A 29 -17.96 22.62 -23.78
N ARG A 30 -19.01 22.02 -23.24
CA ARG A 30 -18.93 20.75 -22.49
C ARG A 30 -18.46 19.58 -23.39
N ALA A 31 -18.90 19.52 -24.62
CA ALA A 31 -18.44 18.52 -25.60
C ALA A 31 -16.96 18.70 -25.91
N ARG A 32 -16.50 19.94 -26.19
CA ARG A 32 -15.09 20.28 -26.41
C ARG A 32 -14.21 19.92 -25.21
N TYR A 33 -14.68 20.21 -23.98
CA TYR A 33 -13.98 19.83 -22.76
C TYR A 33 -13.83 18.30 -22.64
N ARG A 34 -14.91 17.53 -22.91
CA ARG A 34 -14.85 16.07 -22.89
C ARG A 34 -13.86 15.52 -23.93
N GLN A 35 -13.86 16.09 -25.12
CA GLN A 35 -12.95 15.70 -26.19
C GLN A 35 -11.49 16.03 -25.84
N ALA A 36 -11.20 17.24 -25.35
CA ALA A 36 -9.88 17.63 -24.92
C ALA A 36 -9.37 16.74 -23.75
N LYS A 37 -10.25 16.38 -22.81
CA LYS A 37 -9.92 15.44 -21.73
C LYS A 37 -9.63 14.04 -22.26
N ALA A 38 -10.33 13.58 -23.28
CA ALA A 38 -10.10 12.28 -23.90
C ALA A 38 -8.76 12.25 -24.67
N THR A 39 -8.43 13.31 -25.44
CA THR A 39 -7.15 13.43 -26.15
C THR A 39 -5.98 13.54 -25.19
N LEU A 40 -6.11 14.31 -24.10
CA LEU A 40 -5.10 14.38 -23.05
C LEU A 40 -4.84 13.00 -22.44
N LYS A 41 -5.92 12.27 -22.08
CA LYS A 41 -5.80 10.91 -21.55
C LYS A 41 -5.16 9.93 -22.53
N ALA A 42 -5.43 10.07 -23.83
CA ALA A 42 -4.80 9.26 -24.88
C ALA A 42 -3.30 9.57 -25.02
N ALA A 43 -2.92 10.86 -25.01
CA ALA A 43 -1.52 11.30 -25.03
C ALA A 43 -0.76 10.82 -23.78
N GLU A 44 -1.37 10.91 -22.60
CA GLU A 44 -0.79 10.39 -21.35
C GLU A 44 -0.55 8.88 -21.43
N ARG A 45 -1.44 8.09 -22.07
CA ARG A 45 -1.27 6.66 -22.27
C ARG A 45 -0.07 6.33 -23.16
N GLN A 46 0.23 7.16 -24.15
CA GLN A 46 1.38 6.96 -25.04
C GLN A 46 2.71 7.26 -24.35
N VAL A 47 2.73 8.18 -23.37
CA VAL A 47 3.94 8.59 -22.63
C VAL A 47 4.21 7.72 -21.40
N THR A 48 3.17 7.10 -20.82
CA THR A 48 3.30 6.31 -19.59
C THR A 48 3.61 4.84 -19.94
N PRO A 49 4.67 4.24 -19.39
CA PRO A 49 4.94 2.81 -19.57
C PRO A 49 3.73 1.96 -19.15
N VAL A 50 3.52 0.86 -19.85
CA VAL A 50 2.49 -0.15 -19.50
C VAL A 50 3.14 -1.42 -18.98
N ASP A 51 2.44 -2.13 -18.12
CA ASP A 51 2.84 -3.46 -17.65
C ASP A 51 2.52 -4.54 -18.69
N ALA A 52 2.88 -5.80 -18.40
CA ALA A 52 2.60 -6.94 -19.29
C ALA A 52 1.09 -7.21 -19.52
N PHE A 53 0.21 -6.58 -18.77
CA PHE A 53 -1.25 -6.65 -18.89
C PHE A 53 -1.85 -5.42 -19.59
N GLY A 54 -0.99 -4.49 -20.07
CA GLY A 54 -1.42 -3.26 -20.72
C GLY A 54 -1.94 -2.17 -19.77
N ASN A 55 -1.75 -2.33 -18.43
CA ASN A 55 -2.11 -1.31 -17.48
C ASN A 55 -1.03 -0.24 -17.41
N ARG A 56 -1.46 1.00 -17.14
CA ARG A 56 -0.56 2.13 -16.93
C ARG A 56 0.38 1.86 -15.75
N LYS A 57 1.68 2.06 -15.98
CA LYS A 57 2.73 1.89 -14.98
C LYS A 57 3.41 3.25 -14.73
N PRO A 58 3.17 3.92 -13.59
CA PRO A 58 3.87 5.14 -13.22
C PRO A 58 5.38 4.96 -13.17
N ARG A 59 6.14 6.03 -13.45
CA ARG A 59 7.60 5.95 -13.62
C ARG A 59 8.35 5.54 -12.35
N LEU A 60 7.84 5.90 -11.17
CA LEU A 60 8.46 5.57 -9.89
C LEU A 60 7.99 4.22 -9.31
N ARG A 61 7.22 3.43 -10.08
CA ARG A 61 6.73 2.12 -9.65
C ARG A 61 7.87 1.18 -9.29
N GLY A 62 7.93 0.76 -8.00
CA GLY A 62 8.91 -0.19 -7.48
C GLY A 62 10.24 0.43 -7.04
N TRP A 63 10.56 1.66 -7.42
CA TRP A 63 11.84 2.30 -7.07
C TRP A 63 12.06 2.47 -5.58
N GLN A 64 11.00 2.76 -4.82
CA GLN A 64 11.08 2.87 -3.35
C GLN A 64 11.54 1.56 -2.73
N HIS A 65 10.97 0.43 -3.16
CA HIS A 65 11.37 -0.89 -2.67
C HIS A 65 12.78 -1.29 -3.13
N LEU A 66 13.16 -0.93 -4.37
CA LEU A 66 14.51 -1.17 -4.86
C LEU A 66 15.56 -0.43 -4.02
N ILE A 67 15.30 0.83 -3.66
CA ILE A 67 16.21 1.63 -2.82
C ILE A 67 16.23 1.10 -1.37
N THR A 68 15.10 0.65 -0.86
CA THR A 68 14.99 0.12 0.50
C THR A 68 15.65 -1.25 0.64
N LEU A 69 15.68 -2.07 -0.41
CA LEU A 69 16.20 -3.44 -0.37
C LEU A 69 17.64 -3.56 0.18
N PRO A 70 18.64 -2.82 -0.30
CA PRO A 70 20.01 -2.94 0.25
C PRO A 70 20.08 -2.51 1.72
N LEU A 71 19.30 -1.50 2.14
CA LEU A 71 19.21 -1.09 3.54
C LEU A 71 18.53 -2.18 4.39
N CYS A 72 17.49 -2.82 3.87
CA CYS A 72 16.82 -3.94 4.50
C CYS A 72 17.77 -5.13 4.70
N ILE A 73 18.57 -5.47 3.69
CA ILE A 73 19.56 -6.55 3.78
C ILE A 73 20.61 -6.23 4.86
N ALA A 74 21.19 -5.02 4.84
CA ALA A 74 22.17 -4.60 5.82
C ALA A 74 21.60 -4.62 7.25
N ALA A 75 20.41 -4.04 7.44
CA ALA A 75 19.72 -4.06 8.72
C ALA A 75 19.43 -5.49 9.20
N SER A 76 19.00 -6.38 8.32
CA SER A 76 18.72 -7.78 8.67
C SER A 76 19.99 -8.51 9.11
N ILE A 77 21.12 -8.33 8.41
CA ILE A 77 22.41 -8.94 8.76
C ILE A 77 22.84 -8.45 10.14
N VAL A 78 22.84 -7.14 10.38
CA VAL A 78 23.24 -6.58 11.67
C VAL A 78 22.34 -7.09 12.79
N LEU A 79 21.01 -7.09 12.58
CA LEU A 79 20.05 -7.58 13.56
C LEU A 79 20.31 -9.04 13.94
N ILE A 80 20.58 -9.92 12.96
CA ILE A 80 20.88 -11.32 13.19
C ILE A 80 22.21 -11.47 13.95
N CYS A 81 23.23 -10.64 13.63
CA CYS A 81 24.53 -10.69 14.31
C CYS A 81 24.44 -10.31 15.79
N ILE A 82 23.70 -9.26 16.13
CA ILE A 82 23.58 -8.78 17.52
C ILE A 82 22.56 -9.58 18.35
N ALA A 83 21.63 -10.30 17.71
CA ALA A 83 20.62 -11.06 18.42
C ALA A 83 21.21 -12.16 19.30
N PRO A 84 20.68 -12.37 20.52
CA PRO A 84 21.04 -13.49 21.37
C PRO A 84 20.95 -14.83 20.64
N ALA A 85 21.91 -15.72 20.89
CA ALA A 85 21.94 -17.05 20.27
C ALA A 85 20.66 -17.85 20.60
N GLY A 86 20.25 -18.72 19.68
CA GLY A 86 19.08 -19.58 19.84
C GLY A 86 17.80 -18.99 19.20
N PRO A 87 16.63 -19.13 19.84
CA PRO A 87 15.33 -18.84 19.22
C PRO A 87 15.15 -17.37 18.80
N VAL A 88 15.74 -16.42 19.55
CA VAL A 88 15.65 -14.98 19.22
C VAL A 88 16.40 -14.69 17.92
N LYS A 89 17.61 -15.26 17.75
CA LYS A 89 18.36 -15.13 16.49
C LYS A 89 17.60 -15.73 15.30
N ALA A 90 16.98 -16.89 15.49
CA ALA A 90 16.15 -17.51 14.47
C ALA A 90 14.94 -16.62 14.12
N ALA A 91 14.29 -16.02 15.12
CA ALA A 91 13.17 -15.09 14.93
C ALA A 91 13.60 -13.85 14.11
N CYS A 92 14.78 -13.30 14.39
CA CYS A 92 15.36 -12.20 13.61
C CYS A 92 15.67 -12.60 12.16
N ALA A 93 16.17 -13.82 11.96
CA ALA A 93 16.41 -14.36 10.61
C ALA A 93 15.10 -14.55 9.82
N ILE A 94 14.04 -15.03 10.44
CA ILE A 94 12.69 -15.15 9.84
C ILE A 94 12.17 -13.77 9.43
N TYR A 95 12.27 -12.77 10.32
CA TYR A 95 11.90 -11.39 10.00
C TYR A 95 12.70 -10.85 8.83
N GLY A 96 14.02 -10.95 8.88
CA GLY A 96 14.92 -10.48 7.82
C GLY A 96 14.60 -11.13 6.47
N ALA A 97 14.39 -12.44 6.44
CA ALA A 97 14.03 -13.17 5.23
C ALA A 97 12.67 -12.67 4.67
N SER A 98 11.66 -12.50 5.52
CA SER A 98 10.35 -12.00 5.08
C SER A 98 10.42 -10.58 4.53
N ALA A 99 11.22 -9.70 5.13
CA ALA A 99 11.43 -8.33 4.65
C ALA A 99 12.20 -8.29 3.32
N ILE A 100 13.26 -9.08 3.18
CA ILE A 100 14.03 -9.19 1.93
C ILE A 100 13.15 -9.74 0.79
N LEU A 101 12.31 -10.75 1.06
CA LEU A 101 11.36 -11.28 0.10
C LEU A 101 10.33 -10.22 -0.33
N LEU A 102 9.79 -9.44 0.62
CA LEU A 102 8.85 -8.38 0.33
C LEU A 102 9.47 -7.32 -0.61
N PHE A 103 10.56 -6.69 -0.18
CA PHE A 103 11.19 -5.61 -0.95
C PHE A 103 11.82 -6.12 -2.25
N GLY A 104 12.47 -7.28 -2.21
CA GLY A 104 13.14 -7.88 -3.36
C GLY A 104 12.17 -8.29 -4.46
N ASN A 105 11.13 -9.04 -4.12
CA ASN A 105 10.14 -9.46 -5.12
C ASN A 105 9.33 -8.27 -5.65
N SER A 106 8.97 -7.32 -4.80
CA SER A 106 8.24 -6.13 -5.22
C SER A 106 9.09 -5.25 -6.15
N ALA A 107 10.38 -5.05 -5.84
CA ALA A 107 11.30 -4.36 -6.73
C ALA A 107 11.44 -5.11 -8.08
N LEU A 108 11.66 -6.43 -8.03
CA LEU A 108 11.77 -7.27 -9.22
C LEU A 108 10.51 -7.21 -10.09
N LEU A 109 9.33 -7.33 -9.50
CA LEU A 109 8.05 -7.26 -10.21
C LEU A 109 7.86 -5.90 -10.88
N HIS A 110 8.13 -4.82 -10.14
CA HIS A 110 7.71 -3.49 -10.55
C HIS A 110 8.76 -2.72 -11.35
N VAL A 111 10.06 -2.97 -11.18
CA VAL A 111 11.11 -2.25 -11.91
C VAL A 111 11.40 -2.92 -13.26
N VAL A 112 11.48 -4.25 -13.29
CA VAL A 112 11.81 -4.99 -14.51
C VAL A 112 10.65 -4.92 -15.51
N PRO A 113 10.93 -4.64 -16.82
CA PRO A 113 9.90 -4.61 -17.86
C PRO A 113 9.57 -6.03 -18.37
N TRP A 114 8.79 -6.77 -17.59
CA TRP A 114 8.36 -8.12 -17.95
C TRP A 114 7.50 -8.14 -19.19
N ARG A 115 7.85 -9.00 -20.16
CA ARG A 115 7.07 -9.21 -21.40
C ARG A 115 6.08 -10.36 -21.30
N SER A 116 6.31 -11.29 -20.38
CA SER A 116 5.48 -12.48 -20.19
C SER A 116 4.41 -12.25 -19.13
N ALA A 117 3.14 -12.26 -19.54
CA ALA A 117 2.00 -12.16 -18.63
C ALA A 117 1.96 -13.32 -17.60
N LYS A 118 2.49 -14.52 -17.96
CA LYS A 118 2.59 -15.66 -17.04
C LYS A 118 3.58 -15.35 -15.92
N VAL A 119 4.78 -14.88 -16.25
CA VAL A 119 5.80 -14.49 -15.26
C VAL A 119 5.29 -13.39 -14.36
N THR A 120 4.72 -12.33 -14.94
CA THR A 120 4.14 -11.21 -14.18
C THR A 120 3.07 -11.68 -13.20
N ARG A 121 2.20 -12.59 -13.61
CA ARG A 121 1.14 -13.14 -12.73
C ARG A 121 1.72 -13.91 -11.54
N VAL A 122 2.76 -14.71 -11.77
CA VAL A 122 3.43 -15.45 -10.69
C VAL A 122 4.09 -14.48 -9.71
N LEU A 123 4.84 -13.51 -10.22
CA LEU A 123 5.50 -12.50 -9.38
C LEU A 123 4.48 -11.65 -8.59
N CYS A 124 3.35 -11.29 -9.20
CA CYS A 124 2.24 -10.63 -8.49
C CYS A 124 1.70 -11.51 -7.36
N GLY A 125 1.50 -12.80 -7.61
CA GLY A 125 1.04 -13.74 -6.57
C GLY A 125 2.00 -13.81 -5.39
N ILE A 126 3.31 -13.86 -5.65
CA ILE A 126 4.34 -13.84 -4.62
C ILE A 126 4.34 -12.49 -3.89
N ASP A 127 4.22 -11.37 -4.60
CA ASP A 127 4.22 -10.01 -4.05
C ASP A 127 3.10 -9.82 -3.02
N TYR A 128 1.90 -10.23 -3.35
CA TYR A 128 0.77 -10.22 -2.42
C TYR A 128 0.95 -11.21 -1.24
N SER A 129 1.51 -12.39 -1.48
CA SER A 129 1.78 -13.39 -0.44
C SER A 129 2.81 -12.89 0.58
N ASN A 130 3.80 -12.11 0.13
CA ASN A 130 4.81 -11.52 1.00
C ASN A 130 4.24 -10.55 2.04
N ILE A 131 3.05 -9.98 1.82
CA ILE A 131 2.37 -9.14 2.81
C ILE A 131 1.98 -9.99 4.04
N PHE A 132 1.47 -11.20 3.84
CA PHE A 132 1.19 -12.12 4.94
C PHE A 132 2.45 -12.54 5.68
N LEU A 133 3.52 -12.84 4.93
CA LEU A 133 4.79 -13.25 5.50
C LEU A 133 5.45 -12.14 6.34
N ILE A 134 5.42 -10.89 5.88
CA ILE A 134 6.01 -9.78 6.65
C ILE A 134 5.20 -9.46 7.91
N ILE A 135 3.87 -9.59 7.88
CA ILE A 135 3.04 -9.42 9.08
C ILE A 135 3.43 -10.46 10.13
N ALA A 136 3.48 -11.75 9.79
CA ALA A 136 3.88 -12.80 10.72
C ALA A 136 5.36 -12.69 11.11
N GLY A 137 6.23 -12.42 10.16
CA GLY A 137 7.67 -12.25 10.35
C GLY A 137 8.01 -11.12 11.34
N THR A 138 7.35 -9.96 11.22
CA THR A 138 7.55 -8.81 12.10
C THR A 138 7.18 -9.13 13.56
N ASN A 139 6.07 -9.85 13.76
CA ASN A 139 5.63 -10.23 15.10
C ASN A 139 6.55 -11.24 15.76
N THR A 140 7.27 -12.05 14.98
CA THR A 140 8.07 -13.17 15.50
C THR A 140 9.14 -12.72 16.50
N PRO A 141 10.06 -11.79 16.21
CA PRO A 141 11.05 -11.35 17.19
C PRO A 141 10.48 -10.55 18.35
N VAL A 142 9.45 -9.71 18.11
CA VAL A 142 8.83 -8.88 19.15
C VAL A 142 8.19 -9.72 20.25
N LEU A 143 7.56 -10.82 19.89
CA LEU A 143 6.88 -11.71 20.83
C LEU A 143 7.83 -12.44 21.77
N PHE A 144 9.14 -12.50 21.48
CA PHE A 144 10.12 -13.05 22.42
C PHE A 144 10.30 -12.21 23.68
N ALA A 145 9.88 -10.95 23.66
CA ALA A 145 9.81 -10.09 24.85
C ALA A 145 8.63 -10.41 25.78
N LEU A 146 7.67 -11.20 25.32
CA LEU A 146 6.50 -11.60 26.11
C LEU A 146 6.66 -13.02 26.66
N SER A 147 5.86 -13.35 27.68
CA SER A 147 5.86 -14.68 28.30
C SER A 147 5.54 -15.78 27.29
N PRO A 148 6.07 -17.00 27.49
CA PRO A 148 5.78 -18.13 26.60
C PRO A 148 4.28 -18.45 26.47
N SER A 149 3.49 -18.19 27.51
CA SER A 149 2.03 -18.38 27.53
C SER A 149 1.26 -17.45 26.58
N ILE A 150 1.81 -16.27 26.27
CA ILE A 150 1.26 -15.33 25.30
C ILE A 150 1.91 -15.59 23.92
N ARG A 151 3.22 -15.71 23.88
CA ARG A 151 4.02 -15.82 22.67
C ARG A 151 3.59 -16.98 21.76
N TRP A 152 3.55 -18.20 22.30
CA TRP A 152 3.35 -19.39 21.45
C TRP A 152 1.94 -19.46 20.86
N PRO A 153 0.85 -19.25 21.62
CA PRO A 153 -0.49 -19.21 21.04
C PRO A 153 -0.62 -18.14 19.96
N TYR A 154 -0.06 -16.95 20.23
CA TYR A 154 -0.15 -15.85 19.28
C TYR A 154 0.65 -16.12 17.99
N LEU A 155 1.90 -16.63 18.11
CA LEU A 155 2.69 -17.01 16.92
C LEU A 155 1.99 -18.09 16.11
N THR A 156 1.39 -19.09 16.77
CA THR A 156 0.62 -20.15 16.09
C THR A 156 -0.52 -19.54 15.27
N VAL A 157 -1.32 -18.68 15.88
CA VAL A 157 -2.46 -18.05 15.20
C VAL A 157 -2.02 -17.17 14.04
N ILE A 158 -1.01 -16.31 14.24
CA ILE A 158 -0.60 -15.35 13.18
C ILE A 158 0.07 -16.05 12.00
N TRP A 159 0.89 -17.09 12.25
CA TRP A 159 1.49 -17.88 11.17
C TRP A 159 0.47 -18.76 10.46
N ALA A 160 -0.48 -19.36 11.18
CA ALA A 160 -1.58 -20.10 10.57
C ALA A 160 -2.44 -19.17 9.67
N ALA A 161 -2.79 -17.98 10.16
CA ALA A 161 -3.54 -17.01 9.39
C ALA A 161 -2.75 -16.51 8.16
N ALA A 162 -1.43 -16.28 8.29
CA ALA A 162 -0.57 -15.91 7.18
C ALA A 162 -0.49 -17.02 6.12
N LEU A 163 -0.39 -18.27 6.53
CA LEU A 163 -0.39 -19.43 5.63
C LEU A 163 -1.72 -19.55 4.90
N VAL A 164 -2.84 -19.50 5.62
CA VAL A 164 -4.19 -19.55 5.04
C VAL A 164 -4.38 -18.41 4.04
N GLY A 165 -4.00 -17.17 4.40
CA GLY A 165 -4.08 -16.01 3.52
C GLY A 165 -3.24 -16.18 2.25
N THR A 166 -2.03 -16.70 2.37
CA THR A 166 -1.15 -17.02 1.22
C THR A 166 -1.79 -18.06 0.31
N VAL A 167 -2.28 -19.16 0.88
CA VAL A 167 -2.95 -20.23 0.10
C VAL A 167 -4.20 -19.68 -0.58
N MET A 168 -5.03 -18.95 0.14
CA MET A 168 -6.24 -18.32 -0.44
C MET A 168 -5.87 -17.42 -1.62
N HIS A 169 -4.79 -16.64 -1.51
CA HIS A 169 -4.37 -15.75 -2.60
C HIS A 169 -3.92 -16.53 -3.84
N ILE A 170 -3.24 -17.67 -3.66
CA ILE A 170 -2.81 -18.55 -4.75
C ILE A 170 -4.00 -19.25 -5.41
N VAL A 171 -4.96 -19.73 -4.61
CA VAL A 171 -6.10 -20.52 -5.11
C VAL A 171 -7.20 -19.62 -5.68
N TRP A 172 -7.45 -18.47 -5.05
CA TRP A 172 -8.54 -17.58 -5.44
C TRP A 172 -8.04 -16.40 -6.31
N LEU A 173 -7.47 -16.72 -7.45
CA LEU A 173 -6.85 -15.75 -8.39
C LEU A 173 -7.81 -14.65 -8.94
N ARG A 174 -9.12 -14.81 -8.77
CA ARG A 174 -10.14 -13.84 -9.24
C ARG A 174 -10.77 -13.02 -8.11
N ALA A 175 -10.27 -13.15 -6.90
CA ALA A 175 -10.80 -12.35 -5.80
C ALA A 175 -10.60 -10.85 -6.04
N PRO A 176 -11.56 -10.00 -5.67
CA PRO A 176 -11.40 -8.57 -5.79
C PRO A 176 -10.33 -8.07 -4.80
N ASN A 177 -9.48 -7.14 -5.23
CA ASN A 177 -8.36 -6.62 -4.44
C ASN A 177 -8.77 -6.12 -3.04
N TRP A 178 -9.98 -5.53 -2.91
CA TRP A 178 -10.47 -5.04 -1.63
C TRP A 178 -10.66 -6.15 -0.59
N ALA A 179 -11.03 -7.36 -1.02
CA ALA A 179 -11.25 -8.48 -0.10
C ALA A 179 -9.93 -8.89 0.58
N PHE A 180 -8.83 -8.98 -0.18
CA PHE A 180 -7.52 -9.22 0.39
C PHE A 180 -7.03 -8.05 1.24
N THR A 181 -7.31 -6.80 0.82
CA THR A 181 -6.95 -5.63 1.64
C THR A 181 -7.61 -5.70 3.03
N VAL A 182 -8.88 -6.10 3.10
CA VAL A 182 -9.57 -6.31 4.39
C VAL A 182 -8.86 -7.38 5.22
N VAL A 183 -8.49 -8.51 4.62
CA VAL A 183 -7.77 -9.58 5.34
C VAL A 183 -6.42 -9.10 5.85
N TYR A 184 -5.65 -8.35 5.05
CA TYR A 184 -4.38 -7.74 5.48
C TYR A 184 -4.56 -6.77 6.63
N VAL A 185 -5.59 -5.92 6.58
CA VAL A 185 -5.88 -4.95 7.64
C VAL A 185 -6.28 -5.66 8.93
N VAL A 186 -7.16 -6.65 8.85
CA VAL A 186 -7.58 -7.44 10.03
C VAL A 186 -6.39 -8.16 10.65
N LEU A 187 -5.56 -8.81 9.85
CA LEU A 187 -4.36 -9.50 10.34
C LEU A 187 -3.32 -8.50 10.88
N GLY A 188 -3.16 -7.36 10.22
CA GLY A 188 -2.26 -6.29 10.65
C GLY A 188 -2.73 -5.55 11.91
N LEU A 189 -4.03 -5.59 12.22
CA LEU A 189 -4.58 -5.05 13.47
C LEU A 189 -4.46 -6.02 14.66
N ALA A 190 -4.22 -7.31 14.42
CA ALA A 190 -4.09 -8.28 15.49
C ALA A 190 -3.07 -7.86 16.57
N PRO A 191 -1.87 -7.29 16.25
CA PRO A 191 -0.92 -6.82 17.25
C PRO A 191 -1.44 -5.71 18.17
N VAL A 192 -2.49 -4.99 17.78
CA VAL A 192 -3.09 -3.93 18.63
C VAL A 192 -3.57 -4.49 19.97
N THR A 193 -4.03 -5.74 19.98
CA THR A 193 -4.46 -6.43 21.22
C THR A 193 -3.31 -6.66 22.18
N LEU A 194 -2.07 -6.65 21.71
CA LEU A 194 -0.85 -6.85 22.50
C LEU A 194 -0.22 -5.54 22.98
N LEU A 195 -0.65 -4.37 22.49
CA LEU A 195 -0.04 -3.09 22.85
C LEU A 195 0.03 -2.85 24.35
N PRO A 196 -0.99 -3.17 25.18
CA PRO A 196 -0.89 -3.02 26.64
C PRO A 196 0.20 -3.92 27.25
N ALA A 197 0.32 -5.17 26.79
CA ALA A 197 1.33 -6.10 27.26
C ALA A 197 2.74 -5.69 26.82
N LEU A 198 2.88 -5.18 25.59
CA LEU A 198 4.14 -4.67 25.06
C LEU A 198 4.59 -3.40 25.78
N TRP A 199 3.64 -2.50 26.13
CA TRP A 199 3.93 -1.27 26.84
C TRP A 199 4.59 -1.51 28.20
N THR A 200 4.15 -2.55 28.91
CA THR A 200 4.63 -2.90 30.25
C THR A 200 5.77 -3.93 30.23
N ALA A 201 6.06 -4.54 29.08
CA ALA A 201 7.15 -5.52 28.96
C ALA A 201 8.52 -4.83 29.09
N PRO A 202 9.40 -5.30 30.03
CA PRO A 202 10.69 -4.64 30.28
C PRO A 202 11.59 -4.51 29.05
N ALA A 203 11.58 -5.50 28.14
CA ALA A 203 12.38 -5.50 26.92
C ALA A 203 11.75 -4.70 25.76
N VAL A 204 10.52 -4.20 25.87
CA VAL A 204 9.86 -3.42 24.82
C VAL A 204 9.72 -1.97 25.24
N GLY A 205 8.96 -1.73 26.29
CA GLY A 205 8.70 -0.40 26.82
C GLY A 205 7.89 0.51 25.88
N PRO A 206 7.65 1.75 26.31
CA PRO A 206 6.82 2.69 25.58
C PRO A 206 7.36 3.04 24.18
N ALA A 207 8.69 3.24 24.04
CA ALA A 207 9.30 3.69 22.80
C ALA A 207 9.11 2.67 21.67
N ALA A 208 9.43 1.39 21.90
CA ALA A 208 9.23 0.35 20.91
C ALA A 208 7.75 0.11 20.62
N THR A 209 6.87 0.18 21.63
CA THR A 209 5.42 0.06 21.46
C THR A 209 4.85 1.17 20.58
N VAL A 210 5.27 2.43 20.77
CA VAL A 210 4.85 3.55 19.93
C VAL A 210 5.32 3.36 18.48
N LEU A 211 6.56 2.91 18.29
CA LEU A 211 7.07 2.62 16.94
C LEU A 211 6.27 1.50 16.26
N ILE A 212 5.90 0.44 16.99
CA ILE A 212 5.05 -0.65 16.46
C ILE A 212 3.68 -0.09 16.06
N ALA A 213 3.06 0.74 16.90
CA ALA A 213 1.78 1.36 16.60
C ALA A 213 1.85 2.30 15.39
N CYS A 214 2.86 3.17 15.32
CA CYS A 214 3.08 4.08 14.20
C CYS A 214 3.35 3.32 12.89
N GLY A 215 4.16 2.27 12.95
CA GLY A 215 4.43 1.40 11.81
C GLY A 215 3.17 0.71 11.30
N GLY A 216 2.37 0.16 12.20
CA GLY A 216 1.07 -0.43 11.87
C GLY A 216 0.11 0.58 11.23
N ALA A 217 0.03 1.80 11.78
CA ALA A 217 -0.78 2.87 11.21
C ALA A 217 -0.32 3.25 9.79
N ALA A 218 0.99 3.31 9.53
CA ALA A 218 1.53 3.59 8.20
C ALA A 218 1.18 2.49 7.18
N TYR A 219 1.25 1.21 7.55
CA TYR A 219 0.80 0.10 6.71
C TYR A 219 -0.69 0.19 6.38
N ILE A 220 -1.54 0.46 7.38
CA ILE A 220 -2.99 0.57 7.19
C ILE A 220 -3.34 1.77 6.31
N ALA A 221 -2.71 2.92 6.52
CA ALA A 221 -2.89 4.09 5.68
C ALA A 221 -2.51 3.82 4.22
N GLY A 222 -1.35 3.19 3.98
CA GLY A 222 -0.92 2.77 2.65
C GLY A 222 -1.89 1.78 2.00
N ALA A 223 -2.31 0.74 2.72
CA ALA A 223 -3.27 -0.25 2.25
C ALA A 223 -4.63 0.37 1.91
N THR A 224 -5.08 1.35 2.71
CA THR A 224 -6.31 2.12 2.44
C THR A 224 -6.18 2.91 1.14
N CYS A 225 -5.06 3.64 0.94
CA CYS A 225 -4.79 4.36 -0.30
C CYS A 225 -4.83 3.42 -1.52
N PHE A 226 -4.27 2.22 -1.37
CA PHE A 226 -4.29 1.20 -2.41
C PHE A 226 -5.71 0.70 -2.72
N ALA A 227 -6.52 0.43 -1.71
CA ALA A 227 -7.90 -0.06 -1.85
C ALA A 227 -8.80 0.97 -2.55
N ILE A 228 -8.73 2.25 -2.14
CA ILE A 228 -9.55 3.32 -2.73
C ILE A 228 -8.96 3.88 -4.05
N ARG A 229 -7.74 3.46 -4.43
CA ARG A 229 -6.98 3.93 -5.60
C ARG A 229 -6.79 5.45 -5.63
N LYS A 230 -6.53 6.03 -4.47
CA LYS A 230 -6.27 7.46 -4.23
C LYS A 230 -5.35 7.60 -3.01
N PRO A 231 -4.63 8.75 -2.88
CA PRO A 231 -4.51 9.84 -3.86
C PRO A 231 -3.60 9.49 -5.03
N ASN A 232 -3.63 10.29 -6.09
CA ASN A 232 -2.68 10.25 -7.19
C ASN A 232 -1.94 11.61 -7.24
N PRO A 233 -0.95 11.83 -6.37
CA PRO A 233 -0.33 13.15 -6.20
C PRO A 233 0.31 13.68 -7.48
N ILE A 234 1.02 12.82 -8.23
CA ILE A 234 1.69 13.20 -9.47
C ILE A 234 1.33 12.15 -10.53
N PRO A 235 0.25 12.37 -11.32
CA PRO A 235 -0.21 11.40 -12.32
C PRO A 235 0.89 11.01 -13.30
N GLY A 236 1.08 9.70 -13.53
CA GLY A 236 2.12 9.14 -14.40
C GLY A 236 3.49 8.95 -13.74
N TRP A 237 3.72 9.52 -12.57
CA TRP A 237 4.97 9.40 -11.84
C TRP A 237 4.80 8.75 -10.48
N PHE A 238 3.92 9.31 -9.64
CA PHE A 238 3.68 8.89 -8.26
C PHE A 238 2.17 8.86 -8.00
N GLU A 239 1.60 7.69 -7.90
CA GLU A 239 0.17 7.45 -7.77
C GLU A 239 -0.14 6.64 -6.50
N PHE A 240 -1.39 6.24 -6.29
CA PHE A 240 -1.85 5.53 -5.09
C PHE A 240 -1.02 4.29 -4.73
N HIS A 241 -0.47 3.60 -5.71
CA HIS A 241 0.35 2.41 -5.49
C HIS A 241 1.74 2.78 -4.93
N GLU A 242 2.33 3.86 -5.42
CA GLU A 242 3.57 4.42 -4.86
C GLU A 242 3.35 4.97 -3.45
N VAL A 243 2.15 5.53 -3.16
CA VAL A 243 1.75 5.92 -1.80
C VAL A 243 1.66 4.70 -0.88
N PHE A 244 1.12 3.59 -1.37
CA PHE A 244 1.11 2.32 -0.64
C PHE A 244 2.54 1.81 -0.36
N HIS A 245 3.44 1.81 -1.35
CA HIS A 245 4.84 1.44 -1.15
C HIS A 245 5.54 2.35 -0.13
N MET A 246 5.27 3.66 -0.15
CA MET A 246 5.79 4.61 0.84
C MET A 246 5.30 4.25 2.26
N GLY A 247 4.02 3.95 2.42
CA GLY A 247 3.46 3.46 3.68
C GLY A 247 4.14 2.18 4.14
N THR A 248 4.46 1.28 3.21
CA THR A 248 5.19 0.04 3.50
C THR A 248 6.62 0.32 3.98
N VAL A 249 7.35 1.24 3.34
CA VAL A 249 8.71 1.62 3.75
C VAL A 249 8.71 2.29 5.13
N ILE A 250 7.78 3.21 5.39
CA ILE A 250 7.64 3.86 6.70
C ILE A 250 7.32 2.83 7.77
N GLY A 251 6.36 1.95 7.52
CA GLY A 251 5.97 0.88 8.44
C GLY A 251 7.14 -0.06 8.76
N TYR A 252 7.86 -0.51 7.74
CA TYR A 252 9.07 -1.31 7.91
C TYR A 252 10.13 -0.59 8.75
N THR A 253 10.39 0.70 8.47
CA THR A 253 11.39 1.49 9.20
C THR A 253 11.04 1.60 10.68
N CYS A 254 9.79 1.90 11.01
CA CYS A 254 9.34 1.93 12.40
C CYS A 254 9.51 0.56 13.08
N HIS A 255 9.10 -0.52 12.39
CA HIS A 255 9.15 -1.86 12.96
C HIS A 255 10.59 -2.38 13.11
N VAL A 256 11.48 -2.16 12.14
CA VAL A 256 12.87 -2.61 12.27
C VAL A 256 13.58 -1.92 13.43
N VAL A 257 13.35 -0.60 13.63
CA VAL A 257 13.89 0.13 14.78
C VAL A 257 13.32 -0.42 16.10
N ALA A 258 12.01 -0.65 16.16
CA ALA A 258 11.38 -1.26 17.34
C ALA A 258 11.99 -2.64 17.66
N ILE A 259 12.18 -3.49 16.64
CA ILE A 259 12.78 -4.81 16.81
C ILE A 259 14.22 -4.72 17.32
N TYR A 260 15.02 -3.75 16.81
CA TYR A 260 16.35 -3.50 17.34
C TYR A 260 16.33 -3.14 18.83
N LEU A 261 15.42 -2.23 19.24
CA LEU A 261 15.27 -1.87 20.65
C LEU A 261 14.93 -3.08 21.51
N VAL A 262 14.00 -3.92 21.04
CA VAL A 262 13.58 -5.14 21.74
C VAL A 262 14.73 -6.14 21.84
N VAL A 263 15.41 -6.42 20.74
CA VAL A 263 16.48 -7.43 20.68
C VAL A 263 17.70 -7.03 21.51
N CYS A 264 18.03 -5.73 21.55
CA CYS A 264 19.12 -5.22 22.39
C CYS A 264 18.79 -5.25 23.89
N ALA A 265 17.50 -5.38 24.26
CA ALA A 265 17.06 -5.46 25.66
C ALA A 265 16.78 -6.91 26.13
N LEU A 266 16.85 -7.90 25.23
CA LEU A 266 16.72 -9.33 25.55
C LEU A 266 18.08 -9.96 25.89
#